data_4786c66651701e7ccc2041be85bed171
#
_entry.id   4786c66651701e7ccc2041be85bed171
#
_cell.length_a   1.000
_cell.length_b   1.000
_cell.length_c   1.000
_cell.angle_alpha   90.00
_cell.angle_beta   90.00
_cell.angle_gamma   90.00
#
_symmetry.space_group_name_H-M   'P 1'
#
loop_
_entity.id
_entity.type
_entity.pdbx_description
1 polymer ?
#
loop_
_entity_poly.entity_id
_entity_poly.type
_entity_poly.pdbx_seq_one_letter_code
_entity_poly.pdbx_strand_id
1 'polypeptide(L)'
;YVQPHSARVFAALRESAPALPAFHFGVGTGELLGAMGEAGADVVGVDWRVPLDVAAGRVGPGKALQGNLDPATLMADRDTVDAQVRRVVADGDAALAAGATGHVFNLGHGVLPSTDPDALTRVVDLVHAL
;
A
#
# COMPACT_ATOMS: atom_id res chain seq x y z
N TYR A 1 -5.72 19.40 -10.57
CA TYR A 1 -4.48 20.11 -10.89
C TYR A 1 -3.25 19.19 -10.86
N VAL A 2 -3.11 18.28 -9.88
CA VAL A 2 -1.90 17.42 -9.71
C VAL A 2 -1.89 16.25 -10.68
N GLN A 3 -3.02 15.54 -10.86
CA GLN A 3 -3.11 14.31 -11.67
C GLN A 3 -2.50 14.44 -13.09
N PRO A 4 -2.74 15.49 -13.89
CA PRO A 4 -2.15 15.58 -15.22
C PRO A 4 -0.60 15.66 -15.21
N HIS A 5 -0.02 16.23 -14.16
CA HIS A 5 1.43 16.29 -14.00
C HIS A 5 1.98 14.92 -13.60
N SER A 6 1.34 14.22 -12.66
CA SER A 6 1.71 12.84 -12.31
C SER A 6 1.60 11.91 -13.51
N ALA A 7 0.52 12.01 -14.30
CA ALA A 7 0.35 11.20 -15.51
C ALA A 7 1.46 11.43 -16.54
N ARG A 8 1.92 12.67 -16.71
CA ARG A 8 3.07 12.99 -17.60
C ARG A 8 4.37 12.37 -17.10
N VAL A 9 4.60 12.35 -15.78
CA VAL A 9 5.79 11.70 -15.19
C VAL A 9 5.74 10.19 -15.45
N PHE A 10 4.60 9.52 -15.17
CA PHE A 10 4.47 8.09 -15.42
C PHE A 10 4.58 7.73 -16.91
N ALA A 11 4.03 8.55 -17.81
CA ALA A 11 4.17 8.36 -19.26
C ALA A 11 5.64 8.41 -19.68
N ALA A 12 6.40 9.43 -19.23
CA ALA A 12 7.82 9.57 -19.54
C ALA A 12 8.66 8.41 -18.96
N LEU A 13 8.34 7.93 -17.76
CA LEU A 13 8.98 6.74 -17.17
C LEU A 13 8.71 5.49 -18.01
N ARG A 14 7.47 5.31 -18.47
CA ARG A 14 7.09 4.19 -19.33
C ARG A 14 7.82 4.17 -20.66
N GLU A 15 8.07 5.35 -21.25
CA GLU A 15 8.85 5.47 -22.48
C GLU A 15 10.32 5.14 -22.26
N SER A 16 10.92 5.65 -21.16
CA SER A 16 12.35 5.48 -20.90
C SER A 16 12.71 4.14 -20.26
N ALA A 17 11.80 3.54 -19.50
CA ALA A 17 12.01 2.28 -18.75
C ALA A 17 10.72 1.43 -18.71
N PRO A 18 10.27 0.87 -19.84
CA PRO A 18 8.97 0.22 -19.97
C PRO A 18 8.76 -1.00 -19.05
N ALA A 19 9.85 -1.65 -18.63
CA ALA A 19 9.81 -2.81 -17.73
C ALA A 19 9.86 -2.44 -16.24
N LEU A 20 10.02 -1.16 -15.89
CA LEU A 20 10.12 -0.73 -14.50
C LEU A 20 8.72 -0.53 -13.89
N PRO A 21 8.36 -1.28 -12.83
CA PRO A 21 7.10 -1.04 -12.14
C PRO A 21 7.13 0.31 -11.42
N ALA A 22 6.05 1.08 -11.58
CA ALA A 22 5.94 2.41 -11.03
C ALA A 22 4.91 2.46 -9.90
N PHE A 23 5.31 3.07 -8.77
CA PHE A 23 4.48 3.23 -7.58
C PHE A 23 4.00 4.68 -7.44
N HIS A 24 2.73 4.85 -7.06
CA HIS A 24 2.18 6.15 -6.69
C HIS A 24 1.67 6.08 -5.25
N PHE A 25 2.31 6.80 -4.35
CA PHE A 25 1.96 6.83 -2.92
C PHE A 25 1.67 8.26 -2.46
N GLY A 26 0.75 8.40 -1.53
CA GLY A 26 0.47 9.64 -0.81
C GLY A 26 -0.20 9.37 0.52
N VAL A 27 -0.01 10.25 1.48
CA VAL A 27 -0.64 10.20 2.81
C VAL A 27 -1.89 11.06 2.81
N GLY A 28 -3.00 10.56 3.40
CA GLY A 28 -4.27 11.25 3.40
C GLY A 28 -4.94 11.31 2.02
N THR A 29 -4.58 10.41 1.11
CA THR A 29 -5.05 10.38 -0.28
C THR A 29 -6.21 9.42 -0.53
N GLY A 30 -6.90 8.97 0.50
CA GLY A 30 -7.98 7.98 0.38
C GLY A 30 -9.05 8.31 -0.66
N GLU A 31 -9.42 9.58 -0.80
CA GLU A 31 -10.39 10.05 -1.81
C GLU A 31 -9.76 10.25 -3.19
N LEU A 32 -8.44 10.18 -3.30
CA LEU A 32 -7.69 10.39 -4.55
C LEU A 32 -7.18 9.08 -5.16
N LEU A 33 -7.42 7.93 -4.53
CA LEU A 33 -6.88 6.64 -4.94
C LEU A 33 -7.22 6.28 -6.39
N GLY A 34 -8.44 6.57 -6.85
CA GLY A 34 -8.83 6.40 -8.25
C GLY A 34 -7.99 7.25 -9.21
N ALA A 35 -7.87 8.54 -8.90
CA ALA A 35 -7.05 9.45 -9.71
C ALA A 35 -5.55 9.07 -9.71
N MET A 36 -5.05 8.49 -8.61
CA MET A 36 -3.68 7.97 -8.53
C MET A 36 -3.47 6.75 -9.44
N GLY A 37 -4.44 5.83 -9.49
CA GLY A 37 -4.43 4.69 -10.40
C GLY A 37 -4.51 5.11 -11.88
N GLU A 38 -5.41 6.05 -12.19
CA GLU A 38 -5.57 6.61 -13.54
C GLU A 38 -4.34 7.39 -14.04
N ALA A 39 -3.52 7.91 -13.14
CA ALA A 39 -2.29 8.62 -13.50
C ALA A 39 -1.22 7.72 -14.16
N GLY A 40 -1.39 6.40 -14.17
CA GLY A 40 -0.55 5.46 -14.91
C GLY A 40 0.43 4.66 -14.07
N ALA A 41 0.32 4.70 -12.73
CA ALA A 41 1.06 3.80 -11.84
C ALA A 41 0.64 2.34 -12.02
N ASP A 42 1.56 1.42 -11.80
CA ASP A 42 1.28 -0.02 -11.75
C ASP A 42 0.80 -0.45 -10.35
N VAL A 43 1.31 0.22 -9.34
CA VAL A 43 1.01 -0.02 -7.93
C VAL A 43 0.56 1.28 -7.27
N VAL A 44 -0.56 1.23 -6.56
CA VAL A 44 -1.04 2.36 -5.74
C VAL A 44 -0.75 2.07 -4.27
N GLY A 45 0.05 2.93 -3.67
CA GLY A 45 0.32 2.88 -2.24
C GLY A 45 -0.82 3.50 -1.44
N VAL A 46 -1.26 2.78 -0.42
CA VAL A 46 -2.39 3.13 0.44
C VAL A 46 -1.89 3.40 1.85
N ASP A 47 -2.29 4.52 2.45
CA ASP A 47 -2.00 4.78 3.86
C ASP A 47 -2.94 3.97 4.77
N TRP A 48 -2.63 3.93 6.06
CA TRP A 48 -3.33 3.09 7.06
C TRP A 48 -4.79 3.46 7.34
N ARG A 49 -5.29 4.59 6.79
CA ARG A 49 -6.64 5.12 7.06
C ARG A 49 -7.73 4.42 6.24
N VAL A 50 -7.36 3.79 5.14
CA VAL A 50 -8.31 3.14 4.23
C VAL A 50 -8.00 1.65 4.17
N PRO A 51 -8.93 0.75 4.54
CA PRO A 51 -8.75 -0.69 4.36
C PRO A 51 -8.44 -1.05 2.90
N LEU A 52 -7.62 -2.08 2.66
CA LEU A 52 -7.14 -2.41 1.30
C LEU A 52 -8.25 -2.90 0.36
N ASP A 53 -9.26 -3.59 0.87
CA ASP A 53 -10.45 -3.99 0.11
C ASP A 53 -11.24 -2.77 -0.38
N VAL A 54 -11.42 -1.76 0.48
CA VAL A 54 -12.05 -0.49 0.12
C VAL A 54 -11.19 0.27 -0.88
N ALA A 55 -9.87 0.27 -0.67
CA ALA A 55 -8.91 0.91 -1.58
C ALA A 55 -8.96 0.28 -2.98
N ALA A 56 -9.05 -1.06 -3.08
CA ALA A 56 -9.19 -1.77 -4.35
C ALA A 56 -10.42 -1.29 -5.14
N GLY A 57 -11.55 -1.14 -4.47
CA GLY A 57 -12.78 -0.60 -5.09
C GLY A 57 -12.63 0.84 -5.60
N ARG A 58 -11.82 1.67 -4.92
CA ARG A 58 -11.58 3.07 -5.32
C ARG A 58 -10.57 3.18 -6.46
N VAL A 59 -9.52 2.38 -6.42
CA VAL A 59 -8.46 2.36 -7.45
C VAL A 59 -8.98 1.77 -8.76
N GLY A 60 -9.89 0.82 -8.67
CA GLY A 60 -10.38 0.05 -9.81
C GLY A 60 -9.49 -1.15 -10.14
N PRO A 61 -9.94 -2.00 -11.07
CA PRO A 61 -9.25 -3.26 -11.38
C PRO A 61 -7.93 -3.05 -12.12
N GLY A 62 -7.07 -4.06 -12.09
CA GLY A 62 -5.84 -4.11 -12.89
C GLY A 62 -4.64 -3.37 -12.28
N LYS A 63 -4.73 -2.95 -11.02
CA LYS A 63 -3.61 -2.35 -10.27
C LYS A 63 -3.26 -3.21 -9.07
N ALA A 64 -1.98 -3.24 -8.71
CA ALA A 64 -1.56 -3.76 -7.43
C ALA A 64 -1.69 -2.68 -6.34
N LEU A 65 -1.82 -3.11 -5.09
CA LEU A 65 -1.84 -2.22 -3.93
C LEU A 65 -0.61 -2.46 -3.06
N GLN A 66 -0.10 -1.39 -2.44
CA GLN A 66 0.95 -1.48 -1.44
C GLN A 66 0.48 -0.84 -0.13
N GLY A 67 0.69 -1.52 0.96
CA GLY A 67 0.39 -1.02 2.32
C GLY A 67 -0.14 -2.14 3.20
N ASN A 68 -0.81 -1.83 4.32
CA ASN A 68 -1.00 -0.48 4.84
C ASN A 68 -1.08 -0.50 6.37
N LEU A 69 -0.17 -1.28 7.01
CA LEU A 69 -0.15 -1.34 8.48
C LEU A 69 0.12 0.07 9.06
N ASP A 70 -0.68 0.47 10.06
CA ASP A 70 -0.42 1.72 10.79
C ASP A 70 0.94 1.64 11.50
N PRO A 71 1.88 2.56 11.22
CA PRO A 71 3.17 2.57 11.91
C PRO A 71 3.08 2.67 13.43
N ALA A 72 2.04 3.32 13.96
CA ALA A 72 1.83 3.42 15.40
C ALA A 72 1.55 2.05 16.04
N THR A 73 1.05 1.08 15.29
CA THR A 73 0.85 -0.30 15.76
C THR A 73 2.15 -0.92 16.28
N LEU A 74 3.30 -0.58 15.69
CA LEU A 74 4.60 -1.12 16.11
C LEU A 74 5.02 -0.69 17.53
N MET A 75 4.33 0.28 18.13
CA MET A 75 4.54 0.73 19.50
C MET A 75 3.65 -0.03 20.52
N ALA A 76 2.76 -0.89 20.05
CA ALA A 76 1.86 -1.67 20.87
C ALA A 76 2.52 -2.98 21.37
N ASP A 77 1.78 -3.73 22.19
CA ASP A 77 2.17 -5.09 22.58
C ASP A 77 2.17 -6.05 21.36
N ARG A 78 2.87 -7.19 21.54
CA ARG A 78 3.06 -8.18 20.47
C ARG A 78 1.74 -8.73 19.91
N ASP A 79 0.78 -9.02 20.77
CA ASP A 79 -0.49 -9.62 20.35
C ASP A 79 -1.28 -8.63 19.49
N THR A 80 -1.26 -7.36 19.83
CA THR A 80 -1.84 -6.27 19.04
C THR A 80 -1.17 -6.14 17.69
N VAL A 81 0.17 -6.15 17.63
CA VAL A 81 0.94 -6.12 16.36
C VAL A 81 0.53 -7.30 15.49
N ASP A 82 0.56 -8.53 16.01
CA ASP A 82 0.24 -9.74 15.27
C ASP A 82 -1.20 -9.72 14.72
N ALA A 83 -2.15 -9.28 15.54
CA ALA A 83 -3.55 -9.16 15.11
C ALA A 83 -3.72 -8.16 13.96
N GLN A 84 -3.04 -7.01 14.03
CA GLN A 84 -3.13 -5.99 12.99
C GLN A 84 -2.42 -6.42 11.69
N VAL A 85 -1.28 -7.11 11.78
CA VAL A 85 -0.61 -7.70 10.60
C VAL A 85 -1.54 -8.68 9.89
N ARG A 86 -2.14 -9.62 10.64
CA ARG A 86 -3.09 -10.59 10.07
C ARG A 86 -4.30 -9.91 9.43
N ARG A 87 -4.80 -8.83 10.03
CA ARG A 87 -5.90 -8.05 9.46
C ARG A 87 -5.49 -7.44 8.11
N VAL A 88 -4.32 -6.80 8.04
CA VAL A 88 -3.85 -6.18 6.79
C VAL A 88 -3.63 -7.23 5.68
N VAL A 89 -3.12 -8.42 6.02
CA VAL A 89 -2.99 -9.52 5.05
C VAL A 89 -4.38 -9.96 4.56
N ALA A 90 -5.34 -10.14 5.46
CA ALA A 90 -6.71 -10.51 5.08
C ALA A 90 -7.41 -9.42 4.23
N ASP A 91 -7.19 -8.13 4.55
CA ASP A 91 -7.69 -7.01 3.73
C ASP A 91 -7.02 -7.03 2.33
N GLY A 92 -5.75 -7.43 2.24
CA GLY A 92 -5.03 -7.65 0.98
C GLY A 92 -5.64 -8.77 0.14
N ASP A 93 -5.95 -9.93 0.76
CA ASP A 93 -6.62 -11.05 0.10
C ASP A 93 -8.01 -10.63 -0.42
N ALA A 94 -8.75 -9.88 0.37
CA ALA A 94 -10.04 -9.33 -0.05
C ALA A 94 -9.90 -8.35 -1.23
N ALA A 95 -8.82 -7.54 -1.25
CA ALA A 95 -8.50 -6.65 -2.37
C ALA A 95 -8.19 -7.44 -3.65
N LEU A 96 -7.46 -8.57 -3.56
CA LEU A 96 -7.22 -9.48 -4.69
C LEU A 96 -8.54 -10.06 -5.23
N ALA A 97 -9.42 -10.49 -4.35
CA ALA A 97 -10.75 -10.97 -4.74
C ALA A 97 -11.61 -9.88 -5.39
N ALA A 98 -11.39 -8.61 -5.07
CA ALA A 98 -12.04 -7.45 -5.66
C ALA A 98 -11.41 -6.97 -6.98
N GLY A 99 -10.35 -7.64 -7.48
CA GLY A 99 -9.74 -7.36 -8.79
C GLY A 99 -8.39 -6.64 -8.77
N ALA A 100 -7.77 -6.46 -7.59
CA ALA A 100 -6.38 -6.04 -7.51
C ALA A 100 -5.47 -7.14 -8.08
N THR A 101 -4.38 -6.76 -8.75
CA THR A 101 -3.45 -7.70 -9.40
C THR A 101 -2.35 -8.21 -8.47
N GLY A 102 -2.19 -7.61 -7.29
CA GLY A 102 -1.22 -8.00 -6.29
C GLY A 102 -1.33 -7.16 -5.04
N HIS A 103 -0.77 -7.67 -3.94
CA HIS A 103 -0.60 -6.93 -2.69
C HIS A 103 0.87 -6.97 -2.28
N VAL A 104 1.46 -5.80 -2.06
CA VAL A 104 2.78 -5.64 -1.45
C VAL A 104 2.57 -5.18 -0.01
N PHE A 105 2.76 -6.08 0.96
CA PHE A 105 2.66 -5.68 2.37
C PHE A 105 3.69 -4.60 2.69
N ASN A 106 3.26 -3.55 3.33
CA ASN A 106 4.11 -2.45 3.80
C ASN A 106 3.43 -1.73 4.97
N LEU A 107 4.16 -0.84 5.63
CA LEU A 107 3.54 0.15 6.49
C LEU A 107 2.81 1.20 5.64
N GLY A 108 1.75 1.77 6.18
CA GLY A 108 1.00 2.86 5.55
C GLY A 108 1.72 4.22 5.58
N HIS A 109 2.89 4.29 6.21
CA HIS A 109 3.80 5.45 6.27
C HIS A 109 5.18 4.99 6.78
N GLY A 110 6.14 5.91 6.85
CA GLY A 110 7.43 5.66 7.50
C GLY A 110 7.29 5.36 9.00
N VAL A 111 8.24 4.60 9.54
CA VAL A 111 8.31 4.28 10.97
C VAL A 111 8.54 5.53 11.82
N LEU A 112 8.06 5.48 13.05
CA LEU A 112 8.38 6.50 14.05
C LEU A 112 9.85 6.35 14.50
N PRO A 113 10.55 7.45 14.83
CA PRO A 113 11.96 7.37 15.25
C PRO A 113 12.20 6.49 16.49
N SER A 114 11.18 6.30 17.32
CA SER A 114 11.22 5.48 18.55
C SER A 114 10.80 4.02 18.32
N THR A 115 10.51 3.62 17.07
CA THR A 115 10.13 2.24 16.76
C THR A 115 11.30 1.30 17.01
N ASP A 116 11.05 0.23 17.77
CA ASP A 116 12.01 -0.84 17.99
C ASP A 116 12.24 -1.60 16.66
N PRO A 117 13.48 -1.73 16.17
CA PRO A 117 13.78 -2.50 14.96
C PRO A 117 13.33 -3.96 15.05
N ASP A 118 13.34 -4.57 16.24
CA ASP A 118 12.89 -5.95 16.43
C ASP A 118 11.38 -6.11 16.15
N ALA A 119 10.58 -5.06 16.35
CA ALA A 119 9.17 -5.07 15.97
C ALA A 119 8.99 -5.19 14.45
N LEU A 120 9.84 -4.53 13.66
CA LEU A 120 9.84 -4.66 12.19
C LEU A 120 10.25 -6.06 11.74
N THR A 121 11.34 -6.62 12.33
CA THR A 121 11.79 -7.98 12.04
C THR A 121 10.65 -8.97 12.29
N ARG A 122 9.97 -8.84 13.43
CA ARG A 122 8.81 -9.68 13.78
C ARG A 122 7.68 -9.57 12.74
N VAL A 123 7.36 -8.36 12.29
CA VAL A 123 6.31 -8.16 11.24
C VAL A 123 6.70 -8.88 9.96
N VAL A 124 7.97 -8.76 9.52
CA VAL A 124 8.46 -9.45 8.32
C VAL A 124 8.33 -10.97 8.47
N ASP A 125 8.81 -11.51 9.59
CA ASP A 125 8.74 -12.96 9.87
C ASP A 125 7.29 -13.46 9.89
N LEU A 126 6.39 -12.70 10.50
CA LEU A 126 4.98 -13.07 10.57
C LEU A 126 4.32 -13.03 9.18
N VAL A 127 4.56 -12.00 8.38
CA VAL A 127 4.00 -11.90 7.01
C VAL A 127 4.48 -13.05 6.13
N HIS A 128 5.76 -13.46 6.27
CA HIS A 128 6.30 -14.59 5.51
C HIS A 128 5.79 -15.96 5.98
N ALA A 129 5.21 -16.04 7.18
CA ALA A 129 4.64 -17.27 7.73
C ALA A 129 3.15 -17.45 7.44
N LEU A 130 2.49 -16.42 6.88
CA LEU A 130 1.05 -16.42 6.53
C LEU A 130 0.85 -16.82 5.09
#